data_f0d284ed2e87b231e4ae574901f58aa4
#
_entry.id   f0d284ed2e87b231e4ae574901f58aa4
#
_cell.length_a   1.000
_cell.length_b   1.000
_cell.length_c   1.000
_cell.angle_alpha   90.00
_cell.angle_beta   90.00
_cell.angle_gamma   90.00
#
_symmetry.space_group_name_H-M   'P 1'
#
loop_
_entity.id
_entity.type
_entity.pdbx_description
1 polymer ?
#
loop_
_entity_poly.entity_id
_entity_poly.type
_entity_poly.pdbx_seq_one_letter_code
_entity_poly.pdbx_strand_id
1 'polypeptide(L)'
;VIFDRQNYAWLDEMGVVNNQLHVTGWNATNKALGKDNHYIILFDRTLGHEITRKKVNSISRIDVAEAYPQVINAEQSGFTADFSLDNLDLTHELQIISRYSDADNGEGNYVSYWLAPQRLLPQEAANQGYIDQFNISKNGKVTVTGWHASDVATVENNRFLILFDQTAGHQIASTKISNVTRPDVAQAYPNIKGALDSGFNATFDVNPAEIVFGHQYSI
;
A
#
# COMPACT_ATOMS: atom_id res chain seq x y z
N VAL A 1 20.10 -35.99 20.77
CA VAL A 1 19.45 -35.55 19.52
C VAL A 1 19.91 -34.12 19.26
N ILE A 2 20.75 -33.93 18.25
CA ILE A 2 21.13 -32.57 17.83
C ILE A 2 19.96 -32.09 16.98
N PHE A 3 19.10 -31.24 17.57
CA PHE A 3 18.07 -30.54 16.77
C PHE A 3 18.81 -29.58 15.84
N ASP A 4 18.65 -29.81 14.56
CA ASP A 4 19.14 -28.88 13.55
C ASP A 4 18.56 -27.51 13.83
N ARG A 5 19.45 -26.49 13.86
CA ARG A 5 19.07 -25.09 14.15
C ARG A 5 18.46 -24.42 12.92
N GLN A 6 17.85 -25.19 12.03
CA GLN A 6 17.32 -24.72 10.77
C GLN A 6 16.20 -23.70 11.01
N ASN A 7 16.21 -22.66 10.22
CA ASN A 7 15.20 -21.62 10.20
C ASN A 7 14.99 -21.26 8.72
N TYR A 8 13.89 -21.73 8.16
CA TYR A 8 13.53 -21.56 6.76
C TYR A 8 12.26 -20.73 6.66
N ALA A 9 12.21 -19.82 5.70
CA ALA A 9 11.00 -19.06 5.44
C ALA A 9 10.91 -18.64 3.98
N TRP A 10 9.70 -18.42 3.53
CA TRP A 10 9.42 -17.90 2.21
C TRP A 10 8.20 -17.00 2.25
N LEU A 11 8.22 -15.96 1.42
CA LEU A 11 7.11 -15.07 1.18
C LEU A 11 6.40 -15.52 -0.10
N ASP A 12 5.17 -16.03 0.05
CA ASP A 12 4.40 -16.50 -1.11
C ASP A 12 3.82 -15.31 -1.88
N GLU A 13 3.29 -14.31 -1.14
CA GLU A 13 2.69 -13.12 -1.71
C GLU A 13 2.91 -11.90 -0.82
N MET A 14 3.13 -10.75 -1.44
CA MET A 14 3.09 -9.43 -0.83
C MET A 14 2.56 -8.43 -1.87
N GLY A 15 1.38 -7.87 -1.63
CA GLY A 15 0.73 -6.96 -2.57
C GLY A 15 -0.44 -6.23 -1.97
N VAL A 16 -0.96 -5.24 -2.69
CA VAL A 16 -2.14 -4.50 -2.26
C VAL A 16 -3.40 -5.20 -2.74
N VAL A 17 -4.23 -5.63 -1.79
CA VAL A 17 -5.51 -6.30 -2.02
C VAL A 17 -6.55 -5.65 -1.11
N ASN A 18 -7.71 -5.28 -1.66
CA ASN A 18 -8.81 -4.67 -0.91
C ASN A 18 -8.38 -3.48 -0.02
N ASN A 19 -7.51 -2.63 -0.53
CA ASN A 19 -6.97 -1.45 0.19
C ASN A 19 -6.17 -1.79 1.45
N GLN A 20 -5.56 -2.96 1.47
CA GLN A 20 -4.64 -3.39 2.53
C GLN A 20 -3.38 -4.00 1.90
N LEU A 21 -2.26 -3.90 2.58
CA LEU A 21 -1.07 -4.68 2.22
C LEU A 21 -1.29 -6.11 2.71
N HIS A 22 -1.57 -7.01 1.77
CA HIS A 22 -1.77 -8.43 2.01
C HIS A 22 -0.44 -9.17 1.92
N VAL A 23 -0.17 -10.02 2.91
CA VAL A 23 1.08 -10.79 2.99
C VAL A 23 0.76 -12.23 3.35
N THR A 24 1.30 -13.17 2.58
CA THR A 24 1.24 -14.60 2.88
C THR A 24 2.61 -15.24 2.76
N GLY A 25 2.83 -16.28 3.54
CA GLY A 25 4.09 -17.01 3.54
C GLY A 25 4.15 -18.08 4.60
N TRP A 26 5.36 -18.55 4.88
CA TRP A 26 5.61 -19.53 5.92
C TRP A 26 6.99 -19.35 6.56
N ASN A 27 7.14 -19.77 7.82
CA ASN A 27 8.41 -19.85 8.52
C ASN A 27 8.49 -21.11 9.37
N ALA A 28 9.28 -22.06 8.91
CA ALA A 28 9.52 -23.34 9.56
C ALA A 28 10.87 -23.33 10.32
N THR A 29 10.82 -23.54 11.65
CA THR A 29 12.01 -23.53 12.48
C THR A 29 11.85 -24.33 13.77
N ASN A 30 12.83 -25.17 14.07
CA ASN A 30 12.91 -25.87 15.37
C ASN A 30 13.13 -24.92 16.55
N LYS A 31 13.57 -23.69 16.29
CA LYS A 31 13.74 -22.66 17.32
C LYS A 31 12.42 -22.06 17.80
N ALA A 32 11.29 -22.35 17.14
CA ALA A 32 9.96 -21.97 17.58
C ALA A 32 9.46 -22.80 18.77
N LEU A 33 10.13 -23.88 19.15
CA LEU A 33 9.73 -24.70 20.28
C LEU A 33 9.68 -23.87 21.57
N GLY A 34 8.51 -23.88 22.25
CA GLY A 34 8.25 -23.06 23.44
C GLY A 34 8.02 -21.57 23.19
N LYS A 35 7.70 -21.22 21.93
CA LYS A 35 7.38 -19.86 21.50
C LYS A 35 6.03 -19.86 20.79
N ASP A 36 4.97 -19.71 21.59
CA ASP A 36 3.60 -19.92 21.12
C ASP A 36 3.01 -18.70 20.40
N ASN A 37 3.73 -17.58 20.39
CA ASN A 37 3.27 -16.35 19.76
C ASN A 37 4.01 -16.12 18.44
N HIS A 38 3.27 -16.15 17.32
CA HIS A 38 3.78 -15.86 16.00
C HIS A 38 3.38 -14.44 15.58
N TYR A 39 4.37 -13.62 15.26
CA TYR A 39 4.21 -12.24 14.80
C TYR A 39 4.75 -12.07 13.38
N ILE A 40 3.97 -11.37 12.57
CA ILE A 40 4.44 -10.83 11.29
C ILE A 40 4.63 -9.34 11.47
N ILE A 41 5.87 -8.91 11.26
CA ILE A 41 6.33 -7.53 11.46
C ILE A 41 6.57 -6.92 10.10
N LEU A 42 5.98 -5.76 9.85
CA LEU A 42 6.25 -4.92 8.69
C LEU A 42 7.33 -3.90 9.06
N PHE A 43 8.45 -3.96 8.35
CA PHE A 43 9.63 -3.15 8.59
C PHE A 43 9.93 -2.29 7.36
N ASP A 44 10.16 -1.01 7.55
CA ASP A 44 10.65 -0.10 6.53
C ASP A 44 12.18 -0.12 6.51
N ARG A 45 12.75 -0.74 5.48
CA ARG A 45 14.21 -0.80 5.31
C ARG A 45 14.82 0.50 4.85
N THR A 46 14.06 1.34 4.15
CA THR A 46 14.53 2.64 3.68
C THR A 46 14.74 3.59 4.85
N LEU A 47 13.82 3.59 5.81
CA LEU A 47 13.89 4.42 7.03
C LEU A 47 14.53 3.70 8.23
N GLY A 48 14.63 2.37 8.18
CA GLY A 48 15.31 1.59 9.22
C GLY A 48 14.49 1.38 10.50
N HIS A 49 13.16 1.32 10.43
CA HIS A 49 12.33 1.10 11.61
C HIS A 49 11.15 0.15 11.34
N GLU A 50 10.63 -0.44 12.41
CA GLU A 50 9.38 -1.20 12.38
C GLU A 50 8.20 -0.23 12.21
N ILE A 51 7.32 -0.53 11.25
CA ILE A 51 6.08 0.23 11.03
C ILE A 51 5.00 -0.30 11.98
N THR A 52 4.77 -1.61 11.95
CA THR A 52 3.74 -2.28 12.75
C THR A 52 3.97 -3.78 12.80
N ARG A 53 3.27 -4.47 13.70
CA ARG A 53 3.27 -5.93 13.78
C ARG A 53 1.87 -6.47 14.02
N LYS A 54 1.64 -7.70 13.58
CA LYS A 54 0.42 -8.47 13.86
C LYS A 54 0.76 -9.83 14.43
N LYS A 55 0.08 -10.22 15.50
CA LYS A 55 0.02 -11.60 15.96
C LYS A 55 -0.86 -12.38 14.98
N VAL A 56 -0.37 -13.52 14.51
CA VAL A 56 -1.05 -14.34 13.52
C VAL A 56 -1.30 -15.74 14.05
N ASN A 57 -2.31 -16.41 13.50
CA ASN A 57 -2.54 -17.82 13.73
C ASN A 57 -1.76 -18.63 12.69
N SER A 58 -1.35 -19.83 13.08
CA SER A 58 -0.71 -20.78 12.18
C SER A 58 -1.68 -21.25 11.10
N ILE A 59 -1.16 -21.44 9.90
CA ILE A 59 -1.87 -22.01 8.75
C ILE A 59 -1.15 -23.30 8.37
N SER A 60 -1.91 -24.36 8.10
CA SER A 60 -1.35 -25.63 7.68
C SER A 60 -0.66 -25.54 6.32
N ARG A 61 0.57 -26.06 6.24
CA ARG A 61 1.45 -26.11 5.06
C ARG A 61 1.99 -27.51 4.89
N ILE A 62 1.17 -28.40 4.33
CA ILE A 62 1.56 -29.80 4.05
C ILE A 62 2.76 -29.85 3.11
N ASP A 63 2.80 -28.96 2.12
CA ASP A 63 3.90 -28.79 1.18
C ASP A 63 5.24 -28.48 1.89
N VAL A 64 5.21 -27.63 2.92
CA VAL A 64 6.40 -27.31 3.72
C VAL A 64 6.78 -28.48 4.62
N ALA A 65 5.81 -29.19 5.20
CA ALA A 65 6.08 -30.38 6.01
C ALA A 65 6.71 -31.52 5.19
N GLU A 66 6.28 -31.70 3.96
CA GLU A 66 6.87 -32.67 3.04
C GLU A 66 8.32 -32.28 2.64
N ALA A 67 8.56 -30.98 2.40
CA ALA A 67 9.88 -30.48 2.03
C ALA A 67 10.88 -30.46 3.21
N TYR A 68 10.38 -30.25 4.44
CA TYR A 68 11.18 -30.10 5.65
C TYR A 68 10.69 -31.00 6.79
N PRO A 69 10.62 -32.33 6.61
CA PRO A 69 10.01 -33.24 7.58
C PRO A 69 10.75 -33.29 8.94
N GLN A 70 12.00 -32.80 8.99
CA GLN A 70 12.79 -32.72 10.22
C GLN A 70 12.52 -31.46 11.04
N VAL A 71 11.70 -30.52 10.54
CA VAL A 71 11.37 -29.27 11.23
C VAL A 71 10.02 -29.41 11.94
N ILE A 72 10.02 -29.26 13.27
CA ILE A 72 8.87 -29.61 14.13
C ILE A 72 7.61 -28.81 13.78
N ASN A 73 7.73 -27.53 13.46
CA ASN A 73 6.58 -26.69 13.14
C ASN A 73 6.30 -26.55 11.64
N ALA A 74 6.90 -27.38 10.79
CA ALA A 74 6.81 -27.21 9.33
C ALA A 74 5.37 -27.22 8.82
N GLU A 75 4.52 -28.14 9.32
CA GLU A 75 3.10 -28.20 8.96
C GLU A 75 2.31 -26.96 9.42
N GLN A 76 2.67 -26.39 10.56
CA GLN A 76 1.99 -25.24 11.14
C GLN A 76 2.77 -23.92 10.92
N SER A 77 3.54 -23.86 9.84
CA SER A 77 4.46 -22.76 9.57
C SER A 77 3.85 -21.59 8.78
N GLY A 78 2.68 -21.79 8.16
CA GLY A 78 2.04 -20.78 7.32
C GLY A 78 1.49 -19.60 8.11
N PHE A 79 1.45 -18.45 7.46
CA PHE A 79 0.86 -17.23 7.98
C PHE A 79 0.17 -16.40 6.90
N THR A 80 -0.78 -15.58 7.34
CA THR A 80 -1.34 -14.47 6.57
C THR A 80 -1.47 -13.25 7.46
N ALA A 81 -1.22 -12.07 6.90
CA ALA A 81 -1.40 -10.80 7.59
C ALA A 81 -1.82 -9.70 6.61
N ASP A 82 -2.75 -8.85 7.06
CA ASP A 82 -3.17 -7.66 6.34
C ASP A 82 -2.79 -6.42 7.13
N PHE A 83 -2.15 -5.45 6.51
CA PHE A 83 -1.75 -4.19 7.12
C PHE A 83 -2.48 -3.02 6.47
N SER A 84 -2.84 -1.98 7.25
CA SER A 84 -3.35 -0.73 6.70
C SER A 84 -2.32 -0.10 5.77
N LEU A 85 -2.77 0.56 4.71
CA LEU A 85 -1.92 1.41 3.88
C LEU A 85 -1.67 2.78 4.49
N ASP A 86 -2.37 3.12 5.60
CA ASP A 86 -2.19 4.41 6.27
C ASP A 86 -0.73 4.59 6.73
N ASN A 87 -0.14 5.70 6.32
CA ASN A 87 1.26 6.04 6.60
C ASN A 87 2.30 5.04 6.05
N LEU A 88 1.93 4.23 5.06
CA LEU A 88 2.81 3.28 4.40
C LEU A 88 3.27 3.83 3.04
N ASP A 89 4.58 4.02 2.89
CA ASP A 89 5.17 4.41 1.59
C ASP A 89 5.58 3.17 0.80
N LEU A 90 4.79 2.85 -0.24
CA LEU A 90 5.02 1.69 -1.10
C LEU A 90 6.19 1.87 -2.07
N THR A 91 6.79 3.06 -2.14
CA THR A 91 8.02 3.33 -2.88
C THR A 91 9.27 2.97 -2.08
N HIS A 92 9.12 2.75 -0.77
CA HIS A 92 10.21 2.28 0.09
C HIS A 92 10.47 0.79 -0.08
N GLU A 93 11.65 0.35 0.32
CA GLU A 93 11.91 -1.07 0.52
C GLU A 93 11.24 -1.53 1.81
N LEU A 94 10.24 -2.37 1.67
CA LEU A 94 9.51 -2.99 2.77
C LEU A 94 10.03 -4.40 2.99
N GLN A 95 10.09 -4.82 4.24
CA GLN A 95 10.55 -6.15 4.61
C GLN A 95 9.60 -6.78 5.62
N ILE A 96 9.29 -8.04 5.41
CA ILE A 96 8.53 -8.84 6.36
C ILE A 96 9.51 -9.60 7.26
N ILE A 97 9.24 -9.54 8.57
CA ILE A 97 9.97 -10.32 9.57
C ILE A 97 8.95 -11.27 10.20
N SER A 98 9.22 -12.56 10.12
CA SER A 98 8.48 -13.57 10.85
C SER A 98 9.17 -13.81 12.19
N ARG A 99 8.44 -13.70 13.30
CA ARG A 99 8.97 -13.83 14.66
C ARG A 99 8.12 -14.75 15.52
N TYR A 100 8.74 -15.79 16.04
CA TYR A 100 8.17 -16.59 17.13
C TYR A 100 8.71 -16.13 18.47
N SER A 101 7.85 -15.92 19.47
CA SER A 101 8.21 -15.43 20.80
C SER A 101 7.45 -16.18 21.91
N ASP A 102 8.07 -16.29 23.09
CA ASP A 102 7.41 -16.79 24.29
C ASP A 102 6.56 -15.72 25.01
N ALA A 103 6.68 -14.45 24.62
CA ALA A 103 5.94 -13.33 25.18
C ALA A 103 4.81 -12.85 24.27
N ASP A 104 3.68 -12.44 24.86
CA ASP A 104 2.49 -11.98 24.16
C ASP A 104 2.64 -10.68 23.35
N ASN A 105 3.69 -9.92 23.59
CA ASN A 105 4.02 -8.72 22.81
C ASN A 105 5.01 -8.97 21.67
N GLY A 106 5.48 -10.24 21.53
CA GLY A 106 6.47 -10.62 20.52
C GLY A 106 7.92 -10.27 20.88
N GLU A 107 8.21 -9.77 22.10
CA GLU A 107 9.56 -9.32 22.50
C GLU A 107 10.19 -10.34 23.44
N GLY A 108 9.90 -11.04 24.22
CA GLY A 108 10.55 -12.00 25.13
C GLY A 108 11.76 -12.72 24.52
N ASN A 109 11.86 -14.00 24.77
CA ASN A 109 12.83 -14.85 24.08
C ASN A 109 12.27 -15.23 22.71
N TYR A 110 12.83 -14.67 21.65
CA TYR A 110 12.30 -14.84 20.29
C TYR A 110 13.32 -15.39 19.30
N VAL A 111 12.81 -15.90 18.20
CA VAL A 111 13.54 -16.17 16.97
C VAL A 111 12.87 -15.42 15.81
N SER A 112 13.64 -14.76 14.99
CA SER A 112 13.15 -14.04 13.81
C SER A 112 13.78 -14.58 12.54
N TYR A 113 13.02 -14.48 11.45
CA TYR A 113 13.51 -14.62 10.09
C TYR A 113 13.19 -13.35 9.31
N TRP A 114 14.19 -12.76 8.70
CA TRP A 114 14.07 -11.58 7.87
C TRP A 114 13.92 -12.03 6.41
N LEU A 115 12.71 -11.95 5.89
CA LEU A 115 12.40 -12.31 4.51
C LEU A 115 13.03 -11.31 3.53
N ALA A 116 13.12 -11.67 2.26
CA ALA A 116 13.70 -10.77 1.26
C ALA A 116 12.90 -9.47 1.17
N PRO A 117 13.55 -8.30 1.17
CA PRO A 117 12.84 -7.03 1.04
C PRO A 117 12.22 -6.89 -0.35
N GLN A 118 11.11 -6.16 -0.42
CA GLN A 118 10.39 -5.88 -1.65
C GLN A 118 10.03 -4.40 -1.76
N ARG A 119 9.92 -3.93 -2.98
CA ARG A 119 9.42 -2.60 -3.33
C ARG A 119 8.21 -2.78 -4.23
N LEU A 120 7.05 -2.28 -3.80
CA LEU A 120 5.78 -2.50 -4.50
C LEU A 120 5.54 -1.45 -5.60
N LEU A 121 6.08 -0.24 -5.42
CA LEU A 121 6.06 0.82 -6.42
C LEU A 121 7.50 1.24 -6.76
N PRO A 122 7.74 1.82 -7.96
CA PRO A 122 9.04 2.40 -8.29
C PRO A 122 9.51 3.41 -7.22
N GLN A 123 10.81 3.53 -7.01
CA GLN A 123 11.39 4.45 -6.04
C GLN A 123 10.98 5.90 -6.29
N GLU A 124 10.89 6.27 -7.57
CA GLU A 124 10.33 7.53 -8.04
C GLU A 124 9.00 7.21 -8.71
N ALA A 125 7.92 7.16 -7.92
CA ALA A 125 6.58 6.96 -8.46
C ALA A 125 6.22 8.12 -9.37
N ALA A 126 5.92 7.81 -10.62
CA ALA A 126 5.54 8.83 -11.59
C ALA A 126 4.21 9.46 -11.21
N ASN A 127 4.14 10.78 -11.36
CA ASN A 127 2.97 11.60 -11.05
C ASN A 127 2.87 12.72 -12.09
N GLN A 128 1.95 12.58 -13.05
CA GLN A 128 1.76 13.52 -14.16
C GLN A 128 0.28 13.85 -14.31
N GLY A 129 -0.03 15.09 -14.62
CA GLY A 129 -1.42 15.51 -14.81
C GLY A 129 -1.56 16.70 -15.73
N TYR A 130 -2.73 16.84 -16.32
CA TYR A 130 -3.10 17.96 -17.17
C TYR A 130 -4.60 18.24 -17.09
N ILE A 131 -4.97 19.51 -17.10
CA ILE A 131 -6.35 19.96 -17.19
C ILE A 131 -6.65 20.28 -18.64
N ASP A 132 -7.55 19.51 -19.26
CA ASP A 132 -7.98 19.74 -20.65
C ASP A 132 -8.94 20.94 -20.72
N GLN A 133 -9.88 21.02 -19.75
CA GLN A 133 -10.84 22.12 -19.65
C GLN A 133 -11.13 22.47 -18.20
N PHE A 134 -11.26 23.74 -17.90
CA PHE A 134 -11.68 24.26 -16.60
C PHE A 134 -12.56 25.49 -16.78
N ASN A 135 -13.76 25.47 -16.21
CA ASN A 135 -14.67 26.58 -16.26
C ASN A 135 -15.42 26.76 -14.93
N ILE A 136 -15.51 28.00 -14.47
CA ILE A 136 -16.34 28.40 -13.34
C ILE A 136 -17.37 29.41 -13.87
N SER A 137 -18.65 29.08 -13.74
CA SER A 137 -19.73 29.96 -14.12
C SER A 137 -20.08 30.94 -12.99
N LYS A 138 -20.72 32.05 -13.36
CA LYS A 138 -21.12 33.10 -12.37
C LYS A 138 -22.07 32.59 -11.27
N ASN A 139 -22.77 31.52 -11.49
CA ASN A 139 -23.66 30.88 -10.51
C ASN A 139 -22.92 29.81 -9.66
N GLY A 140 -21.60 29.74 -9.71
CA GLY A 140 -20.81 28.81 -8.90
C GLY A 140 -20.72 27.40 -9.46
N LYS A 141 -21.16 27.14 -10.69
CA LYS A 141 -21.00 25.82 -11.30
C LYS A 141 -19.59 25.66 -11.86
N VAL A 142 -18.88 24.66 -11.37
CA VAL A 142 -17.53 24.27 -11.83
C VAL A 142 -17.64 23.07 -12.73
N THR A 143 -17.02 23.15 -13.92
CA THR A 143 -16.82 22.01 -14.81
C THR A 143 -15.33 21.86 -15.11
N VAL A 144 -14.81 20.65 -14.97
CA VAL A 144 -13.41 20.37 -15.20
C VAL A 144 -13.23 18.99 -15.83
N THR A 145 -12.40 18.92 -16.85
CA THR A 145 -11.95 17.68 -17.47
C THR A 145 -10.45 17.66 -17.56
N GLY A 146 -9.87 16.48 -17.49
CA GLY A 146 -8.42 16.31 -17.55
C GLY A 146 -8.01 14.89 -17.24
N TRP A 147 -6.74 14.75 -16.87
CA TRP A 147 -6.20 13.47 -16.46
C TRP A 147 -5.12 13.67 -15.40
N HIS A 148 -4.98 12.67 -14.54
CA HIS A 148 -3.93 12.56 -13.54
C HIS A 148 -3.46 11.11 -13.48
N ALA A 149 -2.32 10.83 -14.08
CA ALA A 149 -1.68 9.53 -14.13
C ALA A 149 -0.61 9.43 -13.05
N SER A 150 -0.75 8.45 -12.20
CA SER A 150 0.19 8.20 -11.11
C SER A 150 0.31 6.71 -10.83
N ASP A 151 1.52 6.24 -10.57
CA ASP A 151 1.74 4.85 -10.13
C ASP A 151 1.04 4.56 -8.81
N VAL A 152 0.95 5.55 -7.92
CA VAL A 152 0.25 5.45 -6.63
C VAL A 152 -1.25 5.24 -6.81
N ALA A 153 -1.85 5.80 -7.87
CA ALA A 153 -3.28 5.65 -8.15
C ALA A 153 -3.72 4.19 -8.39
N THR A 154 -2.81 3.29 -8.67
CA THR A 154 -3.13 1.86 -8.84
C THR A 154 -3.43 1.14 -7.53
N VAL A 155 -3.05 1.71 -6.40
CA VAL A 155 -3.24 1.15 -5.05
C VAL A 155 -4.22 1.96 -4.20
N GLU A 156 -4.59 3.17 -4.66
CA GLU A 156 -5.53 4.05 -3.97
C GLU A 156 -6.93 3.95 -4.58
N ASN A 157 -7.94 3.65 -3.75
CA ASN A 157 -9.30 3.39 -4.23
C ASN A 157 -10.18 4.63 -4.36
N ASN A 158 -9.73 5.78 -3.85
CA ASN A 158 -10.52 7.00 -3.82
C ASN A 158 -9.79 8.13 -4.52
N ARG A 159 -10.45 8.73 -5.50
CA ARG A 159 -9.97 9.91 -6.22
C ARG A 159 -10.89 11.09 -5.95
N PHE A 160 -10.29 12.22 -5.65
CA PHE A 160 -11.00 13.47 -5.46
C PHE A 160 -10.40 14.56 -6.35
N LEU A 161 -11.26 15.43 -6.86
CA LEU A 161 -10.86 16.73 -7.36
C LEU A 161 -11.11 17.76 -6.27
N ILE A 162 -10.13 18.61 -6.05
CA ILE A 162 -10.16 19.65 -5.03
C ILE A 162 -9.98 21.00 -5.73
N LEU A 163 -10.98 21.88 -5.61
CA LEU A 163 -10.82 23.28 -6.01
C LEU A 163 -10.17 24.06 -4.87
N PHE A 164 -9.01 24.60 -5.13
CA PHE A 164 -8.22 25.33 -4.14
C PHE A 164 -8.02 26.79 -4.60
N ASP A 165 -8.26 27.73 -3.72
CA ASP A 165 -7.92 29.14 -3.92
C ASP A 165 -6.47 29.36 -3.50
N GLN A 166 -5.59 29.51 -4.48
CA GLN A 166 -4.15 29.72 -4.26
C GLN A 166 -3.87 31.09 -3.62
N THR A 167 -4.72 32.08 -3.90
CA THR A 167 -4.54 33.45 -3.38
C THR A 167 -4.96 33.53 -1.92
N ALA A 168 -6.10 32.92 -1.55
CA ALA A 168 -6.60 32.89 -0.18
C ALA A 168 -6.00 31.73 0.66
N GLY A 169 -5.39 30.75 0.02
CA GLY A 169 -4.70 29.64 0.70
C GLY A 169 -5.62 28.60 1.34
N HIS A 170 -6.80 28.37 0.78
CA HIS A 170 -7.73 27.37 1.31
C HIS A 170 -8.51 26.60 0.22
N GLN A 171 -9.00 25.42 0.60
CA GLN A 171 -9.88 24.62 -0.23
C GLN A 171 -11.29 25.25 -0.25
N ILE A 172 -11.84 25.40 -1.46
CA ILE A 172 -13.23 25.86 -1.67
C ILE A 172 -14.20 24.68 -1.69
N ALA A 173 -13.87 23.65 -2.48
CA ALA A 173 -14.72 22.48 -2.63
C ALA A 173 -13.92 21.25 -2.98
N SER A 174 -14.51 20.07 -2.77
CA SER A 174 -14.00 18.81 -3.27
C SER A 174 -15.13 17.92 -3.75
N THR A 175 -14.84 17.06 -4.72
CA THR A 175 -15.78 16.06 -5.20
C THR A 175 -15.07 14.75 -5.48
N LYS A 176 -15.69 13.63 -5.11
CA LYS A 176 -15.21 12.31 -5.48
C LYS A 176 -15.48 12.07 -6.96
N ILE A 177 -14.51 11.51 -7.67
CA ILE A 177 -14.59 11.24 -9.10
C ILE A 177 -14.42 9.77 -9.42
N SER A 178 -14.96 9.37 -10.58
CA SER A 178 -14.70 8.08 -11.20
C SER A 178 -13.64 8.21 -12.28
N ASN A 179 -12.97 7.12 -12.58
CA ASN A 179 -11.98 7.07 -13.65
C ASN A 179 -12.64 7.18 -15.02
N VAL A 180 -11.99 7.89 -15.93
CA VAL A 180 -12.30 7.95 -17.35
C VAL A 180 -11.10 7.40 -18.12
N THR A 181 -11.36 6.49 -19.06
CA THR A 181 -10.31 5.85 -19.83
C THR A 181 -9.66 6.85 -20.79
N ARG A 182 -8.31 6.90 -20.80
CA ARG A 182 -7.46 7.79 -21.59
C ARG A 182 -6.38 7.01 -22.36
N PRO A 183 -6.74 6.38 -23.50
CA PRO A 183 -5.77 5.66 -24.34
C PRO A 183 -4.63 6.55 -24.86
N ASP A 184 -4.92 7.83 -25.08
CA ASP A 184 -3.96 8.85 -25.48
C ASP A 184 -2.89 9.09 -24.41
N VAL A 185 -3.29 9.15 -23.14
CA VAL A 185 -2.37 9.28 -22.00
C VAL A 185 -1.56 8.00 -21.82
N ALA A 186 -2.20 6.83 -21.93
CA ALA A 186 -1.49 5.55 -21.85
C ALA A 186 -0.43 5.39 -22.97
N GLN A 187 -0.72 5.90 -24.15
CA GLN A 187 0.24 5.91 -25.25
C GLN A 187 1.40 6.89 -25.01
N ALA A 188 1.11 8.07 -24.45
CA ALA A 188 2.12 9.10 -24.16
C ALA A 188 3.00 8.73 -22.96
N TYR A 189 2.45 8.04 -21.97
CA TYR A 189 3.10 7.67 -20.73
C TYR A 189 3.00 6.16 -20.45
N PRO A 190 3.58 5.29 -21.30
CA PRO A 190 3.41 3.83 -21.20
C PRO A 190 4.02 3.23 -19.95
N ASN A 191 4.92 3.94 -19.30
CA ASN A 191 5.61 3.49 -18.08
C ASN A 191 4.83 3.83 -16.78
N ILE A 192 3.75 4.63 -16.86
CA ILE A 192 2.91 4.94 -15.71
C ILE A 192 1.76 3.94 -15.63
N LYS A 193 1.74 3.10 -14.60
CA LYS A 193 0.75 2.01 -14.46
C LYS A 193 -0.70 2.50 -14.49
N GLY A 194 -0.99 3.67 -13.91
CA GLY A 194 -2.33 4.26 -13.84
C GLY A 194 -2.75 5.09 -15.06
N ALA A 195 -1.93 5.14 -16.14
CA ALA A 195 -2.15 6.07 -17.24
C ALA A 195 -3.47 5.83 -18.02
N LEU A 196 -3.86 4.57 -18.24
CA LEU A 196 -5.07 4.23 -18.99
C LEU A 196 -6.35 4.76 -18.32
N ASP A 197 -6.45 4.66 -16.99
CA ASP A 197 -7.63 5.04 -16.22
C ASP A 197 -7.43 6.38 -15.48
N SER A 198 -6.58 7.24 -16.05
CA SER A 198 -6.17 8.51 -15.45
C SER A 198 -7.15 9.65 -15.62
N GLY A 199 -8.07 9.56 -16.58
CA GLY A 199 -8.98 10.64 -16.91
C GLY A 199 -9.99 10.93 -15.83
N PHE A 200 -10.50 12.16 -15.86
CA PHE A 200 -11.62 12.61 -15.06
C PHE A 200 -12.51 13.60 -15.80
N ASN A 201 -13.78 13.60 -15.43
CA ASN A 201 -14.75 14.58 -15.84
C ASN A 201 -15.66 14.85 -14.66
N ALA A 202 -15.67 16.07 -14.15
CA ALA A 202 -16.46 16.43 -12.98
C ALA A 202 -17.21 17.74 -13.19
N THR A 203 -18.39 17.78 -12.62
CA THR A 203 -19.19 18.98 -12.45
C THR A 203 -19.66 19.05 -11.00
N PHE A 204 -19.41 20.15 -10.32
CA PHE A 204 -19.82 20.38 -8.95
C PHE A 204 -20.13 21.84 -8.70
N ASP A 205 -20.89 22.11 -7.67
CA ASP A 205 -21.32 23.44 -7.30
C ASP A 205 -20.48 23.98 -6.15
N VAL A 206 -20.12 25.26 -6.22
CA VAL A 206 -19.47 26.01 -5.14
C VAL A 206 -20.29 27.23 -4.79
N ASN A 207 -20.15 27.72 -3.57
CA ASN A 207 -20.81 28.97 -3.18
C ASN A 207 -20.23 30.12 -4.05
N PRO A 208 -21.06 30.81 -4.85
CA PRO A 208 -20.57 31.89 -5.72
C PRO A 208 -19.83 33.00 -4.97
N ALA A 209 -20.10 33.19 -3.67
CA ALA A 209 -19.44 34.19 -2.84
C ALA A 209 -17.96 33.83 -2.55
N GLU A 210 -17.57 32.57 -2.72
CA GLU A 210 -16.18 32.10 -2.55
C GLU A 210 -15.34 32.28 -3.82
N ILE A 211 -15.99 32.63 -4.95
CA ILE A 211 -15.31 32.90 -6.21
C ILE A 211 -15.01 34.39 -6.31
N VAL A 212 -13.78 34.76 -6.00
CA VAL A 212 -13.31 36.15 -5.95
C VAL A 212 -12.61 36.52 -7.25
N PHE A 213 -13.04 37.60 -7.88
CA PHE A 213 -12.40 38.07 -9.10
C PHE A 213 -10.92 38.45 -8.85
N GLY A 214 -10.03 37.98 -9.71
CA GLY A 214 -8.59 38.23 -9.60
C GLY A 214 -7.83 37.21 -8.74
N HIS A 215 -8.52 36.27 -8.05
CA HIS A 215 -7.83 35.16 -7.40
C HIS A 215 -7.37 34.10 -8.39
N GLN A 216 -6.33 33.36 -8.02
CA GLN A 216 -5.83 32.20 -8.76
C GLN A 216 -6.41 30.93 -8.15
N TYR A 217 -6.93 30.06 -9.00
CA TYR A 217 -7.51 28.79 -8.62
C TYR A 217 -6.73 27.63 -9.24
N SER A 218 -6.68 26.50 -8.53
CA SER A 218 -6.13 25.23 -9.00
C SER A 218 -7.05 24.07 -8.71
N ILE A 219 -6.87 23.02 -9.45
CA ILE A 219 -7.48 21.69 -9.22
C ILE A 219 -6.35 20.72 -8.86
#